data_defd89b0e2f51b898d56aa8429c098a3
#
_entry.id   defd89b0e2f51b898d56aa8429c098a3
#
_cell.length_a   1.000
_cell.length_b   1.000
_cell.length_c   1.000
_cell.angle_alpha   90.00
_cell.angle_beta   90.00
_cell.angle_gamma   90.00
#
_symmetry.space_group_name_H-M   'P 1'
#
loop_
_entity.id
_entity.type
_entity.pdbx_description
1 polymer ?
#
loop_
_entity_poly.entity_id
_entity_poly.type
_entity_poly.pdbx_seq_one_letter_code
_entity_poly.pdbx_strand_id
1 'polypeptide(L)'
;MTNQKGYLDEQNPQDTLAISKTEWDLSPLLSGDDDPKIELEQKTIVEDTQRFVEKWKPRTDYLQNPAALREALDNYENWLRSHGAYGDSGYYLRLRRAQDQTDPVLKAKETVLNDRGKKTTNQLRFFVLNIAKIPLDKQPAFLAYPELGDYRHYLERQWAEAPYLLDEQSENILSRKSATSYRNWLRMREDFFSRQAKQVLQEDGAKATKTYEEVLSLTSSKNKEVRDDAGRVMNEILVDLSGICEAEINSVLEDKMINDDLRGYTRPDTSRHLQDDISTEVVDAMIAAVSRRFDISKRFYELKAHLLDLPYLQYHERNVEIGEVTKEYPYEESVDLVYQALDDLDPEFGKIFAHFVKNGRIDAFPRKGKRGGAFCSYDRLPTPVYILLNHTNKLTDVMTLAHETGHGINDEIMRQEQNELNFGTRTSTAEVASTFMEDFVLQNLLKDANEEERFAGMLTKLNDEMSTIFRQVAFYRFEQQLHSAFREKGYLSAQEIGEIFRGHISAYMGEQTAEGSDNWWMYVSHFRYFFYVYSYASGLLISKSLQNRVKESPESIANVKTFLAAGLSESPTNIFSRMGVDITDRTFWERGLQEVDTLLMKTEKLAKRIA
;
A
#
# COMPACT_ATOMS: atom_id res chain seq x y z
N MET A 1 0.19 31.92 -12.88
CA MET A 1 -0.69 31.06 -13.70
C MET A 1 -0.03 30.89 -15.06
N THR A 2 0.84 29.94 -15.19
CA THR A 2 1.41 29.49 -16.48
C THR A 2 0.89 28.09 -16.73
N ASN A 3 0.08 27.95 -17.78
CA ASN A 3 -0.52 26.72 -18.26
C ASN A 3 0.51 25.59 -18.40
N GLN A 4 0.50 24.62 -17.49
CA GLN A 4 1.17 23.32 -17.67
C GLN A 4 0.21 22.26 -18.24
N LYS A 5 -0.56 22.61 -19.26
CA LYS A 5 -1.27 21.65 -20.15
C LYS A 5 -0.33 21.18 -21.27
N GLY A 6 0.80 20.57 -20.95
CA GLY A 6 1.86 20.36 -21.94
C GLY A 6 2.50 18.97 -21.97
N TYR A 7 1.83 17.89 -21.47
CA TYR A 7 2.40 16.54 -21.61
C TYR A 7 1.61 15.59 -22.52
N LEU A 8 0.41 15.97 -22.95
CA LEU A 8 -0.43 15.13 -23.81
C LEU A 8 -0.56 15.78 -25.19
N ASP A 9 0.46 15.62 -26.05
CA ASP A 9 0.34 15.95 -27.46
C ASP A 9 -0.68 15.03 -28.15
N GLU A 10 -1.52 15.62 -29.00
CA GLU A 10 -2.54 14.91 -29.78
C GLU A 10 -1.91 13.83 -30.66
N GLN A 11 -2.21 12.55 -30.42
CA GLN A 11 -1.84 11.44 -31.27
C GLN A 11 -3.05 10.60 -31.70
N ASN A 12 -2.97 10.13 -32.93
CA ASN A 12 -3.98 9.37 -33.65
C ASN A 12 -4.16 7.96 -33.00
N PRO A 13 -5.39 7.50 -32.69
CA PRO A 13 -5.65 6.23 -31.97
C PRO A 13 -5.33 4.93 -32.73
N GLN A 14 -4.79 4.98 -33.93
CA GLN A 14 -4.59 3.80 -34.78
C GLN A 14 -3.13 3.29 -34.90
N ASP A 15 -2.18 3.93 -34.24
CA ASP A 15 -0.80 3.41 -34.22
C ASP A 15 -0.62 2.40 -33.08
N THR A 16 -0.26 1.16 -33.41
CA THR A 16 0.25 0.16 -32.43
C THR A 16 1.26 0.83 -31.51
N LEU A 17 1.11 0.62 -30.21
CA LEU A 17 2.01 1.18 -29.20
C LEU A 17 3.44 0.70 -29.46
N ALA A 18 4.24 1.52 -30.14
CA ALA A 18 5.65 1.20 -30.37
C ALA A 18 6.41 1.23 -29.03
N ILE A 19 6.75 0.05 -28.52
CA ILE A 19 7.60 -0.09 -27.34
C ILE A 19 9.04 0.22 -27.74
N SER A 20 9.50 1.42 -27.42
CA SER A 20 10.86 1.86 -27.76
C SER A 20 11.87 1.57 -26.66
N LYS A 21 11.43 1.45 -25.41
CA LYS A 21 12.26 1.25 -24.22
C LYS A 21 11.56 0.31 -23.24
N THR A 22 12.32 -0.67 -22.72
CA THR A 22 11.86 -1.62 -21.69
C THR A 22 12.61 -1.44 -20.36
N GLU A 23 13.44 -0.41 -20.28
CA GLU A 23 14.13 0.05 -19.09
C GLU A 23 13.86 1.54 -18.85
N TRP A 24 14.05 1.99 -17.63
CA TRP A 24 13.84 3.39 -17.29
C TRP A 24 14.76 4.36 -18.02
N ASP A 25 14.18 5.39 -18.57
CA ASP A 25 14.89 6.60 -18.97
C ASP A 25 14.88 7.60 -17.80
N LEU A 26 15.97 7.65 -17.06
CA LEU A 26 16.13 8.54 -15.92
C LEU A 26 16.78 9.88 -16.31
N SER A 27 17.05 10.13 -17.58
CA SER A 27 17.68 11.37 -18.07
C SER A 27 16.89 12.67 -17.74
N PRO A 28 15.55 12.65 -17.56
CA PRO A 28 14.82 13.81 -17.09
C PRO A 28 15.18 14.25 -15.66
N LEU A 29 15.75 13.35 -14.84
CA LEU A 29 16.23 13.66 -13.50
C LEU A 29 17.71 14.03 -13.52
N LEU A 30 18.56 13.10 -13.96
CA LEU A 30 20.01 13.26 -14.04
C LEU A 30 20.58 12.53 -15.26
N SER A 31 21.72 13.02 -15.77
CA SER A 31 22.41 12.39 -16.92
C SER A 31 23.19 11.12 -16.53
N GLY A 32 23.38 10.83 -15.26
CA GLY A 32 24.08 9.66 -14.74
C GLY A 32 24.40 9.73 -13.26
N ASP A 33 24.98 8.63 -12.74
CA ASP A 33 25.24 8.45 -11.29
C ASP A 33 26.31 9.44 -10.75
N ASP A 34 27.09 10.06 -11.62
CA ASP A 34 28.13 11.06 -11.30
C ASP A 34 27.82 12.44 -11.88
N ASP A 35 26.54 12.74 -12.16
CA ASP A 35 26.13 14.04 -12.69
C ASP A 35 26.54 15.16 -11.72
N PRO A 36 27.31 16.17 -12.17
CA PRO A 36 27.71 17.28 -11.31
C PRO A 36 26.55 18.11 -10.78
N LYS A 37 25.35 17.99 -11.35
CA LYS A 37 24.13 18.58 -10.82
C LYS A 37 23.81 18.11 -9.41
N ILE A 38 24.22 16.90 -9.00
CA ILE A 38 23.95 16.35 -7.67
C ILE A 38 24.46 17.30 -6.58
N GLU A 39 25.74 17.67 -6.62
CA GLU A 39 26.32 18.54 -5.58
C GLU A 39 25.78 19.97 -5.66
N LEU A 40 25.50 20.48 -6.86
CA LEU A 40 24.90 21.80 -7.05
C LEU A 40 23.50 21.85 -6.44
N GLU A 41 22.67 20.86 -6.73
CA GLU A 41 21.32 20.74 -6.18
C GLU A 41 21.35 20.65 -4.65
N GLN A 42 22.20 19.78 -4.09
CA GLN A 42 22.32 19.62 -2.64
C GLN A 42 22.74 20.94 -1.95
N LYS A 43 23.63 21.72 -2.57
CA LYS A 43 23.99 23.03 -2.08
C LYS A 43 22.80 24.00 -2.12
N THR A 44 22.05 24.02 -3.23
CA THR A 44 20.86 24.87 -3.39
C THR A 44 19.79 24.51 -2.36
N ILE A 45 19.54 23.23 -2.10
CA ILE A 45 18.61 22.77 -1.06
C ILE A 45 18.99 23.34 0.31
N VAL A 46 20.26 23.28 0.68
CA VAL A 46 20.74 23.82 1.96
C VAL A 46 20.56 25.35 2.04
N GLU A 47 20.91 26.07 0.97
CA GLU A 47 20.78 27.54 0.92
C GLU A 47 19.32 28.00 0.99
N ASP A 48 18.42 27.33 0.26
CA ASP A 48 17.00 27.65 0.25
C ASP A 48 16.31 27.28 1.57
N THR A 49 16.74 26.17 2.19
CA THR A 49 16.30 25.81 3.53
C THR A 49 16.70 26.87 4.54
N GLN A 50 17.93 27.31 4.47
CA GLN A 50 18.42 28.37 5.38
C GLN A 50 17.62 29.67 5.19
N ARG A 51 17.37 30.09 3.94
CA ARG A 51 16.54 31.27 3.62
C ARG A 51 15.12 31.15 4.17
N PHE A 52 14.50 29.96 4.05
CA PHE A 52 13.18 29.71 4.62
C PHE A 52 13.19 29.82 6.16
N VAL A 53 14.17 29.20 6.81
CA VAL A 53 14.32 29.23 8.26
C VAL A 53 14.56 30.66 8.76
N GLU A 54 15.48 31.43 8.14
CA GLU A 54 15.76 32.82 8.50
C GLU A 54 14.55 33.73 8.34
N LYS A 55 13.73 33.49 7.30
CA LYS A 55 12.50 34.27 7.06
C LYS A 55 11.40 33.96 8.06
N TRP A 56 11.14 32.67 8.32
CA TRP A 56 9.90 32.25 8.99
C TRP A 56 10.07 31.86 10.46
N LYS A 57 11.24 31.39 10.89
CA LYS A 57 11.44 30.95 12.28
C LYS A 57 11.31 32.09 13.31
N PRO A 58 11.79 33.34 13.06
CA PRO A 58 11.61 34.45 13.98
C PRO A 58 10.21 35.10 13.94
N ARG A 59 9.38 34.79 12.92
CA ARG A 59 8.04 35.35 12.75
C ARG A 59 7.00 34.52 13.47
N THR A 60 5.98 35.19 14.00
CA THR A 60 4.82 34.60 14.64
C THR A 60 3.50 35.17 14.12
N ASP A 61 3.54 36.17 13.26
CA ASP A 61 2.37 36.84 12.69
C ASP A 61 1.51 35.90 11.83
N TYR A 62 2.12 34.95 11.12
CA TYR A 62 1.40 33.92 10.36
C TYR A 62 0.53 32.97 11.22
N LEU A 63 0.76 32.96 12.53
CA LEU A 63 -0.08 32.21 13.48
C LEU A 63 -1.33 33.01 13.95
N GLN A 64 -1.45 34.26 13.49
CA GLN A 64 -2.52 35.17 13.91
C GLN A 64 -3.23 35.83 12.70
N ASN A 65 -2.60 35.86 11.55
CA ASN A 65 -3.09 36.54 10.35
C ASN A 65 -3.17 35.55 9.18
N PRO A 66 -4.38 35.25 8.64
CA PRO A 66 -4.57 34.33 7.51
C PRO A 66 -3.78 34.70 6.25
N ALA A 67 -3.64 35.98 5.91
CA ALA A 67 -2.87 36.42 4.75
C ALA A 67 -1.37 36.15 4.93
N ALA A 68 -0.83 36.35 6.15
CA ALA A 68 0.55 36.00 6.45
C ALA A 68 0.78 34.47 6.45
N LEU A 69 -0.20 33.69 6.89
CA LEU A 69 -0.14 32.22 6.80
C LEU A 69 -0.17 31.76 5.33
N ARG A 70 -0.99 32.39 4.47
CA ARG A 70 -0.99 32.11 3.05
C ARG A 70 0.39 32.31 2.42
N GLU A 71 1.03 33.45 2.69
CA GLU A 71 2.41 33.72 2.20
C GLU A 71 3.40 32.65 2.70
N ALA A 72 3.28 32.25 3.96
CA ALA A 72 4.15 31.25 4.56
C ALA A 72 3.97 29.87 3.93
N LEU A 73 2.72 29.45 3.69
CA LEU A 73 2.38 28.19 3.04
C LEU A 73 2.82 28.18 1.58
N ASP A 74 2.63 29.29 0.83
CA ASP A 74 3.13 29.39 -0.54
C ASP A 74 4.65 29.22 -0.62
N ASN A 75 5.39 29.79 0.34
CA ASN A 75 6.84 29.64 0.41
C ASN A 75 7.23 28.19 0.79
N TYR A 76 6.49 27.56 1.69
CA TYR A 76 6.73 26.18 2.10
C TYR A 76 6.41 25.18 0.99
N GLU A 77 5.27 25.36 0.31
CA GLU A 77 4.89 24.56 -0.85
C GLU A 77 5.89 24.69 -2.00
N ASN A 78 6.33 25.92 -2.32
CA ASN A 78 7.36 26.16 -3.33
C ASN A 78 8.68 25.47 -2.97
N TRP A 79 9.07 25.48 -1.69
CA TRP A 79 10.25 24.77 -1.24
C TRP A 79 10.10 23.26 -1.44
N LEU A 80 8.96 22.67 -1.04
CA LEU A 80 8.66 21.26 -1.22
C LEU A 80 8.67 20.88 -2.71
N ARG A 81 7.99 21.65 -3.54
CA ARG A 81 7.88 21.43 -4.98
C ARG A 81 9.25 21.49 -5.69
N SER A 82 10.11 22.44 -5.27
CA SER A 82 11.44 22.61 -5.88
C SER A 82 12.43 21.55 -5.42
N HIS A 83 12.36 21.13 -4.17
CA HIS A 83 13.42 20.36 -3.53
C HIS A 83 12.91 19.04 -2.92
N GLY A 84 11.72 19.04 -2.31
CA GLY A 84 11.33 17.92 -1.43
C GLY A 84 12.37 17.70 -0.33
N ALA A 85 12.46 16.49 0.20
CA ALA A 85 13.46 16.18 1.22
C ALA A 85 14.85 15.90 0.63
N TYR A 86 14.94 15.45 -0.63
CA TYR A 86 16.14 14.84 -1.20
C TYR A 86 16.53 15.35 -2.59
N GLY A 87 15.71 16.16 -3.24
CA GLY A 87 15.89 16.65 -4.61
C GLY A 87 15.70 15.59 -5.70
N ASP A 88 15.91 15.98 -6.95
CA ASP A 88 15.92 15.06 -8.10
C ASP A 88 17.00 14.00 -7.93
N SER A 89 18.14 14.36 -7.34
CA SER A 89 19.25 13.43 -7.08
C SER A 89 18.87 12.32 -6.10
N GLY A 90 18.10 12.61 -5.07
CA GLY A 90 17.61 11.60 -4.12
C GLY A 90 16.61 10.65 -4.78
N TYR A 91 15.68 11.18 -5.59
CA TYR A 91 14.75 10.36 -6.35
C TYR A 91 15.48 9.47 -7.36
N TYR A 92 16.39 10.05 -8.15
CA TYR A 92 17.22 9.33 -9.11
C TYR A 92 17.98 8.17 -8.45
N LEU A 93 18.71 8.41 -7.36
CA LEU A 93 19.50 7.36 -6.70
C LEU A 93 18.61 6.26 -6.10
N ARG A 94 17.43 6.58 -5.58
CA ARG A 94 16.44 5.59 -5.12
C ARG A 94 15.99 4.67 -6.25
N LEU A 95 15.71 5.23 -7.44
CA LEU A 95 15.36 4.46 -8.64
C LEU A 95 16.54 3.60 -9.13
N ARG A 96 17.75 4.16 -9.18
CA ARG A 96 18.97 3.41 -9.53
C ARG A 96 19.23 2.24 -8.57
N ARG A 97 19.01 2.45 -7.27
CA ARG A 97 19.09 1.38 -6.26
C ARG A 97 18.04 0.30 -6.46
N ALA A 98 16.86 0.63 -6.95
CA ALA A 98 15.86 -0.39 -7.32
C ALA A 98 16.29 -1.19 -8.57
N GLN A 99 17.01 -0.57 -9.50
CA GLN A 99 17.58 -1.24 -10.66
C GLN A 99 18.78 -2.14 -10.32
N ASP A 100 19.59 -1.78 -9.31
CA ASP A 100 20.68 -2.59 -8.79
C ASP A 100 20.89 -2.40 -7.29
N GLN A 101 20.38 -3.35 -6.51
CA GLN A 101 20.54 -3.39 -5.04
C GLN A 101 21.94 -3.83 -4.60
N THR A 102 22.72 -4.42 -5.49
CA THR A 102 24.03 -4.99 -5.17
C THR A 102 25.17 -4.00 -5.30
N ASP A 103 24.94 -2.86 -5.97
CA ASP A 103 25.97 -1.82 -6.18
C ASP A 103 26.28 -1.08 -4.85
N PRO A 104 27.52 -1.23 -4.32
CA PRO A 104 27.91 -0.58 -3.07
C PRO A 104 28.11 0.93 -3.22
N VAL A 105 28.42 1.42 -4.42
CA VAL A 105 28.64 2.86 -4.66
C VAL A 105 27.30 3.59 -4.64
N LEU A 106 26.28 3.06 -5.33
CA LEU A 106 24.93 3.59 -5.28
C LEU A 106 24.38 3.60 -3.84
N LYS A 107 24.59 2.52 -3.10
CA LYS A 107 24.18 2.42 -1.69
C LYS A 107 24.84 3.50 -0.83
N ALA A 108 26.12 3.75 -1.01
CA ALA A 108 26.83 4.79 -0.27
C ALA A 108 26.31 6.19 -0.60
N LYS A 109 26.12 6.50 -1.90
CA LYS A 109 25.58 7.78 -2.37
C LYS A 109 24.18 8.04 -1.82
N GLU A 110 23.27 7.07 -1.96
CA GLU A 110 21.91 7.15 -1.42
C GLU A 110 21.92 7.41 0.10
N THR A 111 22.79 6.71 0.86
CA THR A 111 22.89 6.89 2.31
C THR A 111 23.30 8.32 2.67
N VAL A 112 24.27 8.88 1.96
CA VAL A 112 24.73 10.26 2.18
C VAL A 112 23.61 11.27 1.91
N LEU A 113 22.87 11.13 0.78
CA LEU A 113 21.76 12.02 0.45
C LEU A 113 20.61 11.88 1.45
N ASN A 114 20.28 10.66 1.88
CA ASN A 114 19.26 10.43 2.90
C ASN A 114 19.61 11.11 4.24
N ASP A 115 20.87 11.12 4.65
CA ASP A 115 21.29 11.80 5.87
C ASP A 115 21.27 13.32 5.72
N ARG A 116 21.61 13.86 4.54
CA ARG A 116 21.45 15.30 4.24
C ARG A 116 19.97 15.69 4.28
N GLY A 117 19.10 14.95 3.59
CA GLY A 117 17.67 15.21 3.55
C GLY A 117 17.01 15.19 4.94
N LYS A 118 17.35 14.23 5.79
CA LYS A 118 16.88 14.21 7.20
C LYS A 118 17.27 15.48 7.97
N LYS A 119 18.50 15.95 7.80
CA LYS A 119 18.95 17.19 8.46
C LYS A 119 18.15 18.40 7.98
N THR A 120 17.91 18.49 6.68
CA THR A 120 17.11 19.53 6.03
C THR A 120 15.67 19.54 6.52
N THR A 121 15.00 18.37 6.49
CA THR A 121 13.62 18.24 6.98
C THR A 121 13.49 18.61 8.45
N ASN A 122 14.46 18.24 9.29
CA ASN A 122 14.46 18.60 10.69
C ASN A 122 14.55 20.13 10.92
N GLN A 123 15.23 20.87 10.04
CA GLN A 123 15.29 22.33 10.13
C GLN A 123 13.94 23.00 9.83
N LEU A 124 13.09 22.39 9.00
CA LEU A 124 11.77 22.91 8.63
C LEU A 124 10.66 22.49 9.61
N ARG A 125 10.91 21.53 10.47
CA ARG A 125 9.90 20.95 11.38
C ARG A 125 9.20 21.98 12.27
N PHE A 126 9.92 23.06 12.66
CA PHE A 126 9.34 24.14 13.47
C PHE A 126 8.08 24.73 12.82
N PHE A 127 8.05 24.83 11.49
CA PHE A 127 6.96 25.47 10.76
C PHE A 127 5.65 24.68 10.92
N VAL A 128 5.71 23.37 10.67
CA VAL A 128 4.54 22.47 10.83
C VAL A 128 4.08 22.44 12.29
N LEU A 129 5.02 22.30 13.24
CA LEU A 129 4.71 22.32 14.67
C LEU A 129 4.09 23.63 15.14
N ASN A 130 4.48 24.76 14.57
CA ASN A 130 3.89 26.05 14.91
C ASN A 130 2.47 26.18 14.34
N ILE A 131 2.23 25.78 13.09
CA ILE A 131 0.88 25.76 12.50
C ILE A 131 -0.08 24.91 13.35
N ALA A 132 0.36 23.74 13.80
CA ALA A 132 -0.43 22.87 14.68
C ALA A 132 -0.82 23.55 16.01
N LYS A 133 -0.06 24.55 16.48
CA LYS A 133 -0.34 25.29 17.71
C LYS A 133 -1.29 26.47 17.55
N ILE A 134 -1.83 26.75 16.35
CA ILE A 134 -2.84 27.80 16.17
C ILE A 134 -4.06 27.48 17.05
N PRO A 135 -4.47 28.38 17.98
CA PRO A 135 -5.54 28.12 18.94
C PRO A 135 -6.87 27.78 18.26
N LEU A 136 -7.62 26.86 18.85
CA LEU A 136 -8.89 26.35 18.32
C LEU A 136 -9.90 27.46 18.00
N ASP A 137 -9.97 28.50 18.86
CA ASP A 137 -10.85 29.67 18.69
C ASP A 137 -10.48 30.56 17.48
N LYS A 138 -9.23 30.47 17.00
CA LYS A 138 -8.75 31.21 15.82
C LYS A 138 -8.87 30.42 14.51
N GLN A 139 -8.86 29.10 14.55
CA GLN A 139 -8.88 28.23 13.37
C GLN A 139 -10.04 28.56 12.38
N PRO A 140 -11.28 28.86 12.82
CA PRO A 140 -12.36 29.23 11.91
C PRO A 140 -12.07 30.44 11.03
N ALA A 141 -11.32 31.43 11.55
CA ALA A 141 -10.94 32.62 10.78
C ALA A 141 -9.96 32.30 9.64
N PHE A 142 -9.07 31.32 9.84
CA PHE A 142 -8.16 30.83 8.80
C PHE A 142 -8.91 30.03 7.74
N LEU A 143 -9.83 29.13 8.16
CA LEU A 143 -10.61 28.32 7.23
C LEU A 143 -11.61 29.15 6.41
N ALA A 144 -12.08 30.28 6.95
CA ALA A 144 -12.95 31.21 6.24
C ALA A 144 -12.23 32.14 5.25
N TYR A 145 -10.89 32.18 5.27
CA TYR A 145 -10.11 33.05 4.39
C TYR A 145 -9.99 32.43 2.99
N PRO A 146 -10.57 33.04 1.94
CA PRO A 146 -10.71 32.41 0.62
C PRO A 146 -9.37 31.94 0.00
N GLU A 147 -8.32 32.73 0.17
CA GLU A 147 -7.01 32.45 -0.43
C GLU A 147 -6.30 31.26 0.23
N LEU A 148 -6.78 30.77 1.39
CA LEU A 148 -6.32 29.52 2.02
C LEU A 148 -7.10 28.29 1.54
N GLY A 149 -8.03 28.45 0.61
CA GLY A 149 -8.89 27.35 0.12
C GLY A 149 -8.12 26.11 -0.31
N ASP A 150 -7.04 26.28 -1.06
CA ASP A 150 -6.20 25.18 -1.55
C ASP A 150 -5.40 24.48 -0.43
N TYR A 151 -5.27 25.11 0.75
CA TYR A 151 -4.57 24.57 1.92
C TYR A 151 -5.51 24.18 3.06
N ARG A 152 -6.82 24.35 2.87
CA ARG A 152 -7.81 24.14 3.94
C ARG A 152 -7.66 22.77 4.59
N HIS A 153 -7.72 21.71 3.79
CA HIS A 153 -7.66 20.35 4.33
C HIS A 153 -6.30 20.01 4.93
N TYR A 154 -5.21 20.54 4.35
CA TYR A 154 -3.90 20.44 4.96
C TYR A 154 -3.88 21.01 6.39
N LEU A 155 -4.48 22.20 6.60
CA LEU A 155 -4.59 22.84 7.91
C LEU A 155 -5.48 22.04 8.86
N GLU A 156 -6.66 21.58 8.39
CA GLU A 156 -7.57 20.75 9.18
C GLU A 156 -6.87 19.50 9.71
N ARG A 157 -6.06 18.83 8.90
CA ARG A 157 -5.27 17.66 9.32
C ARG A 157 -4.21 18.01 10.38
N GLN A 158 -3.46 19.10 10.17
CA GLN A 158 -2.47 19.54 11.16
C GLN A 158 -3.13 19.81 12.52
N TRP A 159 -4.33 20.40 12.51
CA TRP A 159 -5.07 20.70 13.73
C TRP A 159 -5.75 19.47 14.34
N ALA A 160 -6.18 18.51 13.55
CA ALA A 160 -6.71 17.23 14.06
C ALA A 160 -5.64 16.41 14.82
N GLU A 161 -4.39 16.49 14.37
CA GLU A 161 -3.25 15.83 15.02
C GLU A 161 -2.72 16.61 16.25
N ALA A 162 -2.95 17.92 16.28
CA ALA A 162 -2.38 18.82 17.30
C ALA A 162 -2.64 18.42 18.76
N PRO A 163 -3.83 17.92 19.17
CA PRO A 163 -4.09 17.50 20.54
C PRO A 163 -3.21 16.33 21.02
N TYR A 164 -2.65 15.56 20.09
CA TYR A 164 -1.85 14.37 20.35
C TYR A 164 -0.34 14.62 20.21
N LEU A 165 0.06 15.84 19.88
CA LEU A 165 1.47 16.22 19.81
C LEU A 165 2.00 16.51 21.22
N LEU A 166 3.17 15.97 21.51
CA LEU A 166 3.91 16.31 22.74
C LEU A 166 4.77 17.56 22.51
N ASP A 167 5.35 18.07 23.58
CA ASP A 167 6.35 19.13 23.46
C ASP A 167 7.60 18.64 22.68
N GLU A 168 8.36 19.59 22.15
CA GLU A 168 9.52 19.29 21.29
C GLU A 168 10.57 18.41 21.98
N GLN A 169 10.77 18.61 23.30
CA GLN A 169 11.75 17.83 24.07
C GLN A 169 11.28 16.38 24.21
N SER A 170 10.02 16.16 24.54
CA SER A 170 9.40 14.84 24.69
C SER A 170 9.40 14.08 23.36
N GLU A 171 9.02 14.74 22.24
CA GLU A 171 9.09 14.15 20.91
C GLU A 171 10.51 13.73 20.52
N ASN A 172 11.50 14.54 20.82
CA ASN A 172 12.91 14.24 20.56
C ASN A 172 13.39 13.04 21.39
N ILE A 173 13.00 12.94 22.66
CA ILE A 173 13.34 11.81 23.54
C ILE A 173 12.73 10.53 23.00
N LEU A 174 11.42 10.52 22.70
CA LEU A 174 10.73 9.34 22.17
C LEU A 174 11.30 8.90 20.83
N SER A 175 11.54 9.83 19.92
CA SER A 175 12.16 9.54 18.62
C SER A 175 13.53 8.87 18.76
N ARG A 176 14.38 9.34 19.67
CA ARG A 176 15.71 8.74 19.92
C ARG A 176 15.60 7.38 20.61
N LYS A 177 14.68 7.22 21.55
CA LYS A 177 14.47 5.96 22.28
C LYS A 177 13.80 4.88 21.42
N SER A 178 13.02 5.25 20.40
CA SER A 178 12.35 4.30 19.52
C SER A 178 13.30 3.29 18.84
N ALA A 179 14.60 3.62 18.76
CA ALA A 179 15.59 2.67 18.28
C ALA A 179 15.71 1.44 19.18
N THR A 180 15.73 1.63 20.52
CA THR A 180 15.92 0.56 21.51
C THR A 180 14.61 -0.04 22.01
N SER A 181 13.53 0.73 22.08
CA SER A 181 12.23 0.27 22.56
C SER A 181 11.39 -0.44 21.50
N TYR A 182 11.64 -0.15 20.21
CA TYR A 182 10.83 -0.68 19.11
C TYR A 182 11.69 -1.27 17.97
N ARG A 183 12.49 -0.45 17.26
CA ARG A 183 13.13 -0.88 16.00
C ARG A 183 14.14 -2.02 16.17
N ASN A 184 14.90 -2.04 17.26
CA ASN A 184 15.88 -3.12 17.50
C ASN A 184 15.19 -4.46 17.81
N TRP A 185 13.99 -4.46 18.40
CA TRP A 185 13.20 -5.66 18.63
C TRP A 185 12.74 -6.27 17.30
N LEU A 186 12.22 -5.46 16.39
CA LEU A 186 11.84 -5.92 15.04
C LEU A 186 13.04 -6.51 14.29
N ARG A 187 14.16 -5.77 14.27
CA ARG A 187 15.39 -6.24 13.62
C ARG A 187 15.88 -7.56 14.21
N MET A 188 15.90 -7.66 15.53
CA MET A 188 16.31 -8.88 16.22
C MET A 188 15.44 -10.07 15.76
N ARG A 189 14.12 -9.92 15.75
CA ARG A 189 13.21 -10.97 15.26
C ARG A 189 13.53 -11.34 13.81
N GLU A 190 13.65 -10.36 12.91
CA GLU A 190 13.99 -10.59 11.50
C GLU A 190 15.32 -11.33 11.35
N ASP A 191 16.34 -10.94 12.10
CA ASP A 191 17.65 -11.61 12.12
C ASP A 191 17.53 -13.08 12.57
N PHE A 192 16.68 -13.40 13.56
CA PHE A 192 16.46 -14.77 14.01
C PHE A 192 15.73 -15.60 12.96
N PHE A 193 14.70 -15.05 12.29
CA PHE A 193 14.00 -15.72 11.19
C PHE A 193 14.95 -15.98 10.00
N SER A 194 15.73 -14.98 9.59
CA SER A 194 16.62 -15.09 8.43
C SER A 194 17.72 -16.16 8.59
N ARG A 195 18.05 -16.52 9.83
CA ARG A 195 19.04 -17.57 10.14
C ARG A 195 18.43 -18.98 10.19
N GLN A 196 17.10 -19.09 10.12
CA GLN A 196 16.45 -20.40 10.14
C GLN A 196 16.66 -21.11 8.81
N ALA A 197 17.16 -22.34 8.91
CA ALA A 197 17.28 -23.24 7.78
C ALA A 197 17.03 -24.67 8.27
N LYS A 198 16.11 -25.38 7.61
CA LYS A 198 15.74 -26.76 7.97
C LYS A 198 15.64 -27.64 6.73
N GLN A 199 15.74 -28.95 6.95
CA GLN A 199 15.52 -29.93 5.89
C GLN A 199 14.03 -30.05 5.58
N VAL A 200 13.67 -29.88 4.31
CA VAL A 200 12.31 -29.96 3.81
C VAL A 200 12.27 -30.72 2.48
N LEU A 201 11.19 -31.45 2.26
CA LEU A 201 10.95 -32.21 1.03
C LEU A 201 10.81 -31.27 -0.18
N GLN A 202 11.45 -31.64 -1.30
CA GLN A 202 11.41 -30.90 -2.56
C GLN A 202 10.53 -31.60 -3.58
N GLU A 203 10.23 -30.92 -4.70
CA GLU A 203 9.42 -31.47 -5.80
C GLU A 203 10.00 -32.72 -6.45
N ASP A 204 11.32 -32.93 -6.38
CA ASP A 204 12.03 -34.11 -6.88
C ASP A 204 12.02 -35.31 -5.90
N GLY A 205 11.36 -35.15 -4.76
CA GLY A 205 11.30 -36.18 -3.69
C GLY A 205 12.53 -36.21 -2.77
N ALA A 206 13.57 -35.40 -3.01
CA ALA A 206 14.73 -35.31 -2.13
C ALA A 206 14.48 -34.33 -0.97
N LYS A 207 15.24 -34.48 0.13
CA LYS A 207 15.26 -33.46 1.20
C LYS A 207 16.44 -32.53 1.02
N ALA A 208 16.20 -31.21 1.09
CA ALA A 208 17.22 -30.20 1.04
C ALA A 208 17.08 -29.21 2.20
N THR A 209 18.21 -28.64 2.65
CA THR A 209 18.21 -27.57 3.65
C THR A 209 17.77 -26.27 2.97
N LYS A 210 16.69 -25.68 3.45
CA LYS A 210 16.06 -24.48 2.91
C LYS A 210 15.88 -23.42 4.00
N THR A 211 15.98 -22.13 3.61
CA THR A 211 15.66 -21.01 4.47
C THR A 211 14.16 -20.99 4.83
N TYR A 212 13.78 -20.28 5.88
CA TYR A 212 12.37 -20.22 6.28
C TYR A 212 11.46 -19.66 5.17
N GLU A 213 11.96 -18.71 4.37
CA GLU A 213 11.22 -18.11 3.23
C GLU A 213 11.01 -19.13 2.11
N GLU A 214 12.03 -19.94 1.79
CA GLU A 214 11.90 -21.03 0.83
C GLU A 214 10.94 -22.11 1.35
N VAL A 215 10.99 -22.45 2.66
CA VAL A 215 10.02 -23.38 3.28
C VAL A 215 8.61 -22.82 3.19
N LEU A 216 8.41 -21.53 3.50
CA LEU A 216 7.10 -20.88 3.39
C LEU A 216 6.57 -20.92 1.94
N SER A 217 7.43 -20.70 0.95
CA SER A 217 7.06 -20.79 -0.47
C SER A 217 6.57 -22.19 -0.85
N LEU A 218 7.22 -23.25 -0.33
CA LEU A 218 6.83 -24.65 -0.59
C LEU A 218 5.45 -25.02 -0.01
N THR A 219 4.89 -24.26 0.93
CA THR A 219 3.49 -24.48 1.39
C THR A 219 2.45 -24.26 0.30
N SER A 220 2.82 -23.61 -0.80
CA SER A 220 1.96 -23.40 -1.98
C SER A 220 2.18 -24.45 -3.08
N SER A 221 3.03 -25.47 -2.84
CA SER A 221 3.29 -26.53 -3.82
C SER A 221 2.01 -27.27 -4.23
N LYS A 222 1.90 -27.60 -5.52
CA LYS A 222 0.82 -28.46 -6.04
C LYS A 222 0.94 -29.88 -5.49
N ASN A 223 2.14 -30.35 -5.17
CA ASN A 223 2.39 -31.64 -4.55
C ASN A 223 2.03 -31.61 -3.05
N LYS A 224 1.02 -32.42 -2.67
CA LYS A 224 0.53 -32.43 -1.28
C LYS A 224 1.61 -32.85 -0.27
N GLU A 225 2.45 -33.84 -0.59
CA GLU A 225 3.50 -34.30 0.32
C GLU A 225 4.53 -33.21 0.60
N VAL A 226 4.89 -32.42 -0.44
CA VAL A 226 5.85 -31.30 -0.32
C VAL A 226 5.24 -30.19 0.53
N ARG A 227 4.00 -29.76 0.26
CA ARG A 227 3.40 -28.65 1.04
C ARG A 227 3.08 -29.04 2.48
N ASP A 228 2.74 -30.31 2.75
CA ASP A 228 2.50 -30.81 4.12
C ASP A 228 3.81 -30.88 4.92
N ASP A 229 4.90 -31.36 4.32
CA ASP A 229 6.21 -31.36 4.96
C ASP A 229 6.69 -29.92 5.18
N ALA A 230 6.46 -29.01 4.22
CA ALA A 230 6.77 -27.59 4.38
C ALA A 230 5.95 -26.95 5.51
N GLY A 231 4.66 -27.23 5.62
CA GLY A 231 3.79 -26.76 6.72
C GLY A 231 4.28 -27.25 8.09
N ARG A 232 4.65 -28.52 8.19
CA ARG A 232 5.23 -29.11 9.40
C ARG A 232 6.55 -28.44 9.78
N VAL A 233 7.47 -28.31 8.81
CA VAL A 233 8.78 -27.67 9.03
C VAL A 233 8.63 -26.20 9.41
N MET A 234 7.68 -25.48 8.79
CA MET A 234 7.37 -24.10 9.16
C MET A 234 6.90 -24.00 10.62
N ASN A 235 5.98 -24.88 11.06
CA ASN A 235 5.55 -24.92 12.46
C ASN A 235 6.71 -25.23 13.43
N GLU A 236 7.65 -26.11 13.07
CA GLU A 236 8.84 -26.36 13.88
C GLU A 236 9.71 -25.10 14.03
N ILE A 237 9.91 -24.33 12.93
CA ILE A 237 10.65 -23.06 12.99
C ILE A 237 9.94 -22.07 13.93
N LEU A 238 8.62 -21.97 13.84
CA LEU A 238 7.82 -21.06 14.68
C LEU A 238 7.89 -21.46 16.17
N VAL A 239 7.82 -22.74 16.48
CA VAL A 239 7.98 -23.26 17.86
C VAL A 239 9.38 -22.95 18.40
N ASP A 240 10.44 -23.18 17.62
CA ASP A 240 11.82 -22.88 18.02
C ASP A 240 12.02 -21.38 18.32
N LEU A 241 11.29 -20.49 17.66
CA LEU A 241 11.37 -19.04 17.83
C LEU A 241 10.32 -18.46 18.80
N SER A 242 9.43 -19.29 19.35
CA SER A 242 8.26 -18.82 20.13
C SER A 242 8.65 -17.91 21.31
N GLY A 243 9.65 -18.26 22.09
CA GLY A 243 10.09 -17.44 23.23
C GLY A 243 10.68 -16.08 22.81
N ILE A 244 11.35 -16.01 21.64
CA ILE A 244 11.87 -14.75 21.11
C ILE A 244 10.72 -13.87 20.61
N CYS A 245 9.76 -14.45 19.88
CA CYS A 245 8.61 -13.74 19.38
C CYS A 245 7.68 -13.27 20.50
N GLU A 246 7.54 -14.06 21.58
CA GLU A 246 6.80 -13.66 22.78
C GLU A 246 7.43 -12.44 23.45
N ALA A 247 8.74 -12.45 23.69
CA ALA A 247 9.45 -11.33 24.29
C ALA A 247 9.41 -10.08 23.39
N GLU A 248 9.59 -10.26 22.09
CA GLU A 248 9.54 -9.18 21.09
C GLU A 248 8.17 -8.53 21.04
N ILE A 249 7.09 -9.29 20.86
CA ILE A 249 5.76 -8.72 20.69
C ILE A 249 5.26 -8.00 21.96
N ASN A 250 5.52 -8.57 23.16
CA ASN A 250 5.19 -7.91 24.40
C ASN A 250 5.91 -6.57 24.56
N SER A 251 7.21 -6.50 24.21
CA SER A 251 7.98 -5.25 24.25
C SER A 251 7.45 -4.21 23.27
N VAL A 252 7.05 -4.64 22.07
CA VAL A 252 6.47 -3.78 21.04
C VAL A 252 5.08 -3.25 21.43
N LEU A 253 4.24 -4.11 22.04
CA LEU A 253 2.94 -3.73 22.55
C LEU A 253 3.05 -2.75 23.73
N GLU A 254 4.03 -2.94 24.62
CA GLU A 254 4.30 -2.04 25.74
C GLU A 254 4.74 -0.65 25.24
N ASP A 255 5.69 -0.60 24.29
CA ASP A 255 6.12 0.67 23.67
C ASP A 255 4.93 1.41 23.02
N LYS A 256 4.07 0.69 22.30
CA LYS A 256 2.85 1.26 21.70
C LYS A 256 1.87 1.77 22.76
N MET A 257 1.61 1.00 23.82
CA MET A 257 0.73 1.40 24.90
C MET A 257 1.23 2.66 25.59
N ILE A 258 2.53 2.72 25.95
CA ILE A 258 3.15 3.90 26.58
C ILE A 258 3.04 5.13 25.66
N ASN A 259 3.31 4.97 24.36
CA ASN A 259 3.18 6.07 23.40
C ASN A 259 1.73 6.57 23.29
N ASP A 260 0.74 5.67 23.30
CA ASP A 260 -0.68 6.02 23.24
C ASP A 260 -1.10 6.77 24.50
N ASP A 261 -0.69 6.30 25.67
CA ASP A 261 -1.00 6.92 26.97
C ASP A 261 -0.41 8.33 27.09
N LEU A 262 0.86 8.50 26.69
CA LEU A 262 1.53 9.80 26.69
C LEU A 262 0.82 10.82 25.77
N ARG A 263 0.24 10.36 24.66
CA ARG A 263 -0.47 11.19 23.69
C ARG A 263 -1.96 11.35 23.98
N GLY A 264 -2.51 10.57 24.92
CA GLY A 264 -3.93 10.61 25.29
C GLY A 264 -4.84 9.88 24.29
N TYR A 265 -4.33 8.90 23.54
CA TYR A 265 -5.19 8.06 22.72
C TYR A 265 -6.00 7.10 23.57
N THR A 266 -7.31 7.08 23.37
CA THR A 266 -8.23 6.20 24.10
C THR A 266 -8.38 4.81 23.45
N ARG A 267 -8.10 4.71 22.15
CA ARG A 267 -8.10 3.45 21.38
C ARG A 267 -6.74 3.24 20.75
N PRO A 268 -6.23 2.00 20.65
CA PRO A 268 -4.91 1.72 20.11
C PRO A 268 -4.80 1.99 18.60
N ASP A 269 -5.91 1.99 17.88
CA ASP A 269 -6.00 2.22 16.42
C ASP A 269 -6.23 3.70 16.03
N THR A 270 -6.54 4.60 16.99
CA THR A 270 -6.82 6.02 16.73
C THR A 270 -5.67 6.72 15.96
N SER A 271 -4.42 6.47 16.38
CA SER A 271 -3.27 7.10 15.72
C SER A 271 -3.16 6.72 14.23
N ARG A 272 -3.56 5.49 13.88
CA ARG A 272 -3.58 5.01 12.50
C ARG A 272 -4.69 5.69 11.70
N HIS A 273 -5.90 5.78 12.25
CA HIS A 273 -7.02 6.43 11.57
C HIS A 273 -6.74 7.91 11.29
N LEU A 274 -6.13 8.63 12.23
CA LEU A 274 -5.70 10.02 12.03
C LEU A 274 -4.65 10.16 10.91
N GLN A 275 -3.63 9.30 10.93
CA GLN A 275 -2.60 9.29 9.89
C GLN A 275 -3.16 8.99 8.50
N ASP A 276 -4.16 8.13 8.41
CA ASP A 276 -4.81 7.73 7.17
C ASP A 276 -5.97 8.68 6.78
N ASP A 277 -6.21 9.74 7.58
CA ASP A 277 -7.25 10.75 7.32
C ASP A 277 -8.64 10.14 7.13
N ILE A 278 -8.96 9.14 7.94
CA ILE A 278 -10.22 8.40 7.91
C ILE A 278 -10.87 8.38 9.29
N SER A 279 -12.19 8.53 9.34
CA SER A 279 -12.85 8.46 10.64
C SER A 279 -12.92 7.03 11.17
N THR A 280 -12.87 6.89 12.50
CA THR A 280 -13.01 5.60 13.19
C THR A 280 -14.33 4.91 12.83
N GLU A 281 -15.41 5.68 12.65
CA GLU A 281 -16.74 5.19 12.29
C GLU A 281 -16.74 4.50 10.92
N VAL A 282 -15.99 5.04 9.95
CA VAL A 282 -15.83 4.43 8.61
C VAL A 282 -15.13 3.08 8.72
N VAL A 283 -14.02 3.02 9.46
CA VAL A 283 -13.28 1.78 9.66
C VAL A 283 -14.13 0.75 10.39
N ASP A 284 -14.79 1.14 11.49
CA ASP A 284 -15.66 0.26 12.27
C ASP A 284 -16.84 -0.26 11.43
N ALA A 285 -17.45 0.57 10.56
CA ALA A 285 -18.53 0.17 9.66
C ALA A 285 -18.05 -0.90 8.65
N MET A 286 -16.88 -0.70 8.05
CA MET A 286 -16.26 -1.66 7.13
C MET A 286 -15.93 -2.98 7.83
N ILE A 287 -15.24 -2.93 8.97
CA ILE A 287 -14.85 -4.13 9.75
C ILE A 287 -16.10 -4.93 10.14
N ALA A 288 -17.17 -4.25 10.55
CA ALA A 288 -18.45 -4.89 10.89
C ALA A 288 -19.11 -5.53 9.65
N ALA A 289 -19.11 -4.85 8.49
CA ALA A 289 -19.68 -5.39 7.26
C ALA A 289 -18.95 -6.66 6.82
N VAL A 290 -17.62 -6.63 6.73
CA VAL A 290 -16.81 -7.78 6.31
C VAL A 290 -16.94 -8.94 7.29
N SER A 291 -16.88 -8.66 8.61
CA SER A 291 -16.97 -9.71 9.63
C SER A 291 -18.30 -10.49 9.59
N ARG A 292 -19.40 -9.84 9.20
CA ARG A 292 -20.70 -10.51 9.03
C ARG A 292 -20.79 -11.40 7.79
N ARG A 293 -19.89 -11.19 6.83
CA ARG A 293 -19.84 -11.91 5.57
C ARG A 293 -18.65 -12.88 5.48
N PHE A 294 -18.12 -13.32 6.61
CA PHE A 294 -17.12 -14.41 6.65
C PHE A 294 -17.65 -15.75 6.11
N ASP A 295 -18.96 -15.87 5.88
CA ASP A 295 -19.56 -16.98 5.13
C ASP A 295 -18.99 -17.08 3.70
N ILE A 296 -18.70 -15.97 3.04
CA ILE A 296 -18.13 -15.94 1.69
C ILE A 296 -16.76 -16.62 1.67
N SER A 297 -15.86 -16.22 2.59
CA SER A 297 -14.53 -16.81 2.64
C SER A 297 -14.55 -18.28 3.06
N LYS A 298 -15.43 -18.68 3.98
CA LYS A 298 -15.60 -20.10 4.35
C LYS A 298 -16.01 -20.96 3.14
N ARG A 299 -17.02 -20.52 2.39
CA ARG A 299 -17.46 -21.19 1.16
C ARG A 299 -16.33 -21.28 0.12
N PHE A 300 -15.51 -20.24 -0.01
CA PHE A 300 -14.35 -20.29 -0.91
C PHE A 300 -13.34 -21.36 -0.47
N TYR A 301 -13.02 -21.46 0.82
CA TYR A 301 -12.08 -22.48 1.30
C TYR A 301 -12.67 -23.89 1.24
N GLU A 302 -13.97 -24.06 1.41
CA GLU A 302 -14.69 -25.32 1.15
C GLU A 302 -14.63 -25.71 -0.33
N LEU A 303 -14.88 -24.78 -1.25
CA LEU A 303 -14.72 -24.99 -2.68
C LEU A 303 -13.28 -25.40 -3.02
N LYS A 304 -12.30 -24.70 -2.47
CA LYS A 304 -10.89 -24.97 -2.70
C LYS A 304 -10.47 -26.35 -2.19
N ALA A 305 -10.94 -26.76 -1.02
CA ALA A 305 -10.73 -28.10 -0.49
C ALA A 305 -11.31 -29.17 -1.44
N HIS A 306 -12.54 -28.97 -1.90
CA HIS A 306 -13.19 -29.88 -2.86
C HIS A 306 -12.40 -30.01 -4.17
N LEU A 307 -11.91 -28.89 -4.72
CA LEU A 307 -11.11 -28.90 -5.96
C LEU A 307 -9.74 -29.57 -5.81
N LEU A 308 -9.22 -29.67 -4.59
CA LEU A 308 -7.98 -30.37 -4.24
C LEU A 308 -8.21 -31.81 -3.77
N ASP A 309 -9.46 -32.29 -3.84
CA ASP A 309 -9.88 -33.62 -3.36
C ASP A 309 -9.52 -33.84 -1.86
N LEU A 310 -9.76 -32.80 -1.04
CA LEU A 310 -9.49 -32.79 0.39
C LEU A 310 -10.78 -32.68 1.20
N PRO A 311 -10.88 -33.32 2.38
CA PRO A 311 -12.04 -33.15 3.27
C PRO A 311 -12.14 -31.71 3.82
N TYR A 312 -11.02 -31.06 4.04
CA TYR A 312 -10.85 -29.66 4.39
C TYR A 312 -9.40 -29.23 4.12
N LEU A 313 -9.16 -27.93 3.98
CA LEU A 313 -7.81 -27.37 3.90
C LEU A 313 -7.18 -27.28 5.28
N GLN A 314 -5.89 -27.53 5.36
CA GLN A 314 -5.08 -27.08 6.52
C GLN A 314 -4.66 -25.62 6.34
N TYR A 315 -4.34 -24.92 7.42
CA TYR A 315 -4.01 -23.50 7.35
C TYR A 315 -2.84 -23.18 6.41
N HIS A 316 -1.84 -24.06 6.32
CA HIS A 316 -0.69 -23.87 5.41
C HIS A 316 -1.09 -24.02 3.92
N GLU A 317 -2.18 -24.71 3.59
CA GLU A 317 -2.63 -24.94 2.21
C GLU A 317 -3.44 -23.75 1.63
N ARG A 318 -3.72 -22.71 2.41
CA ARG A 318 -4.58 -21.60 2.01
C ARG A 318 -4.20 -20.91 0.70
N ASN A 319 -2.90 -20.89 0.37
CA ASN A 319 -2.34 -20.19 -0.80
C ASN A 319 -2.08 -21.13 -1.99
N VAL A 320 -2.42 -22.43 -1.93
CA VAL A 320 -2.24 -23.34 -3.06
C VAL A 320 -3.02 -22.82 -4.27
N GLU A 321 -2.35 -22.70 -5.39
CA GLU A 321 -2.97 -22.31 -6.66
C GLU A 321 -3.66 -23.49 -7.31
N ILE A 322 -4.85 -23.26 -7.86
CA ILE A 322 -5.66 -24.27 -8.53
C ILE A 322 -5.91 -23.84 -9.96
N GLY A 323 -5.72 -24.76 -10.88
CA GLY A 323 -5.79 -24.52 -12.32
C GLY A 323 -4.42 -24.12 -12.89
N GLU A 324 -4.33 -24.14 -14.17
CA GLU A 324 -3.13 -23.79 -14.90
C GLU A 324 -3.53 -22.89 -16.08
N VAL A 325 -3.00 -21.66 -16.10
CA VAL A 325 -3.05 -20.84 -17.28
C VAL A 325 -1.75 -21.11 -18.03
N THR A 326 -1.83 -21.98 -19.03
CA THR A 326 -0.65 -22.37 -19.84
C THR A 326 -0.31 -21.35 -20.91
N LYS A 327 -1.21 -20.39 -21.19
CA LYS A 327 -0.96 -19.31 -22.14
C LYS A 327 0.14 -18.40 -21.62
N GLU A 328 1.15 -18.18 -22.44
CA GLU A 328 2.16 -17.16 -22.22
C GLU A 328 1.64 -15.81 -22.70
N TYR A 329 2.01 -14.76 -21.98
CA TYR A 329 1.69 -13.36 -22.28
C TYR A 329 2.99 -12.57 -22.43
N PRO A 330 3.61 -12.54 -23.63
CA PRO A 330 4.78 -11.69 -23.88
C PRO A 330 4.50 -10.24 -23.49
N TYR A 331 5.55 -9.51 -23.14
CA TYR A 331 5.40 -8.13 -22.65
C TYR A 331 4.66 -7.23 -23.64
N GLU A 332 4.95 -7.36 -24.94
CA GLU A 332 4.27 -6.61 -26.00
C GLU A 332 2.76 -6.88 -26.01
N GLU A 333 2.36 -8.17 -25.95
CA GLU A 333 0.94 -8.55 -25.88
C GLU A 333 0.30 -8.03 -24.58
N SER A 334 1.03 -8.09 -23.46
CA SER A 334 0.56 -7.57 -22.18
C SER A 334 0.31 -6.06 -22.22
N VAL A 335 1.20 -5.30 -22.86
CA VAL A 335 1.06 -3.86 -23.08
C VAL A 335 -0.17 -3.55 -23.93
N ASP A 336 -0.38 -4.26 -25.03
CA ASP A 336 -1.55 -4.05 -25.90
C ASP A 336 -2.86 -4.36 -25.19
N LEU A 337 -2.93 -5.47 -24.43
CA LEU A 337 -4.10 -5.86 -23.64
C LEU A 337 -4.47 -4.82 -22.58
N VAL A 338 -3.47 -4.34 -21.84
CA VAL A 338 -3.67 -3.30 -20.81
C VAL A 338 -4.07 -1.99 -21.47
N TYR A 339 -3.41 -1.59 -22.57
CA TYR A 339 -3.75 -0.37 -23.30
C TYR A 339 -5.20 -0.37 -23.76
N GLN A 340 -5.63 -1.43 -24.45
CA GLN A 340 -7.00 -1.53 -24.96
C GLN A 340 -8.02 -1.44 -23.83
N ALA A 341 -7.80 -2.17 -22.72
CA ALA A 341 -8.72 -2.15 -21.59
C ALA A 341 -8.82 -0.77 -20.93
N LEU A 342 -7.71 -0.03 -20.85
CA LEU A 342 -7.66 1.31 -20.25
C LEU A 342 -8.25 2.38 -21.20
N ASP A 343 -7.98 2.28 -22.50
CA ASP A 343 -8.52 3.21 -23.50
C ASP A 343 -10.03 3.04 -23.69
N ASP A 344 -10.52 1.80 -23.66
CA ASP A 344 -11.95 1.48 -23.67
C ASP A 344 -12.67 2.02 -22.41
N LEU A 345 -11.97 2.05 -21.27
CA LEU A 345 -12.51 2.57 -20.02
C LEU A 345 -12.58 4.11 -20.00
N ASP A 346 -11.48 4.76 -20.35
CA ASP A 346 -11.39 6.22 -20.56
C ASP A 346 -10.16 6.54 -21.43
N PRO A 347 -10.31 7.28 -22.55
CA PRO A 347 -9.19 7.61 -23.44
C PRO A 347 -8.04 8.37 -22.76
N GLU A 348 -8.26 9.07 -21.64
CA GLU A 348 -7.20 9.71 -20.88
C GLU A 348 -6.31 8.66 -20.18
N PHE A 349 -6.90 7.58 -19.67
CA PHE A 349 -6.14 6.48 -19.07
C PHE A 349 -5.23 5.79 -20.10
N GLY A 350 -5.78 5.51 -21.31
CA GLY A 350 -5.00 4.99 -22.43
C GLY A 350 -3.84 5.90 -22.81
N LYS A 351 -4.06 7.21 -22.90
CA LYS A 351 -3.02 8.20 -23.23
C LYS A 351 -1.90 8.25 -22.17
N ILE A 352 -2.26 8.23 -20.87
CA ILE A 352 -1.28 8.22 -19.77
C ILE A 352 -0.42 6.96 -19.86
N PHE A 353 -1.05 5.79 -20.02
CA PHE A 353 -0.31 4.54 -20.16
C PHE A 353 0.61 4.52 -21.39
N ALA A 354 0.11 4.96 -22.56
CA ALA A 354 0.92 5.10 -23.77
C ALA A 354 2.13 6.02 -23.55
N HIS A 355 1.97 7.10 -22.78
CA HIS A 355 3.08 7.98 -22.39
C HIS A 355 4.13 7.23 -21.58
N PHE A 356 3.74 6.39 -20.61
CA PHE A 356 4.69 5.59 -19.82
C PHE A 356 5.49 4.62 -20.70
N VAL A 357 4.83 3.91 -21.60
CA VAL A 357 5.46 2.96 -22.52
C VAL A 357 6.46 3.66 -23.46
N LYS A 358 6.04 4.76 -24.09
CA LYS A 358 6.85 5.49 -25.09
C LYS A 358 8.08 6.18 -24.49
N ASN A 359 7.98 6.66 -23.24
CA ASN A 359 9.02 7.50 -22.63
C ASN A 359 9.93 6.76 -21.64
N GLY A 360 9.96 5.41 -21.70
CA GLY A 360 10.83 4.63 -20.82
C GLY A 360 10.52 4.86 -19.34
N ARG A 361 9.20 4.87 -18.97
CA ARG A 361 8.78 4.98 -17.58
C ARG A 361 8.58 3.61 -16.93
N ILE A 362 8.68 2.52 -17.71
CA ILE A 362 8.50 1.14 -17.25
C ILE A 362 9.82 0.38 -17.39
N ASP A 363 10.33 -0.15 -16.26
CA ASP A 363 11.45 -1.08 -16.23
C ASP A 363 10.85 -2.50 -16.12
N ALA A 364 10.77 -3.21 -17.26
CA ALA A 364 9.89 -4.35 -17.42
C ALA A 364 10.47 -5.69 -16.93
N PHE A 365 11.73 -6.01 -17.24
CA PHE A 365 12.23 -7.37 -17.12
C PHE A 365 13.08 -7.62 -15.88
N PRO A 366 13.06 -8.85 -15.33
CA PRO A 366 13.95 -9.24 -14.23
C PRO A 366 15.41 -9.28 -14.71
N ARG A 367 16.32 -8.89 -13.84
CA ARG A 367 17.76 -9.02 -14.00
C ARG A 367 18.47 -9.13 -12.66
N LYS A 368 19.70 -9.64 -12.69
CA LYS A 368 20.53 -9.76 -11.49
C LYS A 368 20.73 -8.39 -10.81
N GLY A 369 20.51 -8.34 -9.51
CA GLY A 369 20.63 -7.12 -8.71
C GLY A 369 19.37 -6.26 -8.67
N LYS A 370 18.42 -6.41 -9.62
CA LYS A 370 17.17 -5.67 -9.62
C LYS A 370 16.29 -6.05 -8.43
N ARG A 371 15.58 -5.08 -7.88
CA ARG A 371 14.61 -5.28 -6.81
C ARG A 371 13.50 -6.23 -7.27
N GLY A 372 13.16 -7.22 -6.43
CA GLY A 372 12.04 -8.13 -6.67
C GLY A 372 10.68 -7.46 -6.44
N GLY A 373 9.63 -8.12 -6.91
CA GLY A 373 8.26 -7.59 -6.91
C GLY A 373 8.04 -6.51 -7.97
N ALA A 374 7.01 -5.68 -7.78
CA ALA A 374 6.70 -4.54 -8.63
C ALA A 374 6.37 -3.32 -7.76
N PHE A 375 6.45 -2.13 -8.32
CA PHE A 375 5.98 -0.91 -7.68
C PHE A 375 5.86 0.25 -8.68
N CYS A 376 4.95 1.17 -8.40
CA CYS A 376 4.91 2.51 -8.97
C CYS A 376 5.61 3.49 -8.01
N SER A 377 6.37 4.45 -8.56
CA SER A 377 7.10 5.46 -7.78
C SER A 377 6.85 6.84 -8.33
N TYR A 378 6.49 7.75 -7.45
CA TYR A 378 6.47 9.18 -7.66
C TYR A 378 7.27 9.89 -6.55
N ASP A 379 7.54 11.19 -6.71
CA ASP A 379 8.25 11.98 -5.69
C ASP A 379 7.56 13.34 -5.47
N ARG A 380 7.61 14.22 -6.45
CA ARG A 380 7.06 15.59 -6.40
C ARG A 380 6.30 15.90 -7.69
N LEU A 381 5.49 16.94 -7.69
CA LEU A 381 4.74 17.38 -8.87
C LEU A 381 5.58 17.51 -10.14
N PRO A 382 6.81 18.09 -10.14
CA PRO A 382 7.58 18.22 -11.37
C PRO A 382 8.32 16.95 -11.80
N THR A 383 8.37 15.91 -10.96
CA THR A 383 9.16 14.70 -11.26
C THR A 383 8.31 13.63 -11.95
N PRO A 384 8.88 12.90 -12.92
CA PRO A 384 8.17 11.82 -13.60
C PRO A 384 7.81 10.65 -12.68
N VAL A 385 6.73 9.95 -13.04
CA VAL A 385 6.35 8.65 -12.44
C VAL A 385 7.15 7.53 -13.12
N TYR A 386 7.56 6.50 -12.35
CA TYR A 386 8.27 5.32 -12.84
C TYR A 386 7.67 4.04 -12.27
N ILE A 387 7.53 3.02 -13.12
CA ILE A 387 7.00 1.70 -12.79
C ILE A 387 8.10 0.66 -12.92
N LEU A 388 8.31 -0.16 -11.88
CA LEU A 388 9.20 -1.32 -11.91
C LEU A 388 8.38 -2.59 -11.93
N LEU A 389 8.72 -3.50 -12.86
CA LEU A 389 8.14 -4.83 -13.00
C LEU A 389 9.25 -5.89 -12.99
N ASN A 390 8.86 -7.14 -12.89
CA ASN A 390 9.70 -8.31 -13.16
C ASN A 390 8.92 -9.30 -14.04
N HIS A 391 8.58 -8.86 -15.26
CA HIS A 391 7.71 -9.57 -16.18
C HIS A 391 8.35 -10.87 -16.69
N THR A 392 7.63 -11.99 -16.61
CA THR A 392 8.07 -13.35 -16.97
C THR A 392 7.06 -14.09 -17.86
N ASN A 393 6.22 -13.35 -18.57
CA ASN A 393 5.21 -13.82 -19.53
C ASN A 393 4.02 -14.59 -18.92
N LYS A 394 3.69 -14.34 -17.66
CA LYS A 394 2.54 -14.97 -16.98
C LYS A 394 1.32 -14.07 -16.98
N LEU A 395 0.14 -14.64 -16.83
CA LEU A 395 -1.11 -13.89 -16.61
C LEU A 395 -0.98 -12.91 -15.42
N THR A 396 -0.35 -13.36 -14.34
CA THR A 396 -0.11 -12.51 -13.16
C THR A 396 0.74 -11.29 -13.47
N ASP A 397 1.62 -11.35 -14.46
CA ASP A 397 2.45 -10.20 -14.86
C ASP A 397 1.64 -9.16 -15.63
N VAL A 398 0.62 -9.59 -16.43
CA VAL A 398 -0.35 -8.67 -17.05
C VAL A 398 -1.14 -7.93 -15.98
N MET A 399 -1.60 -8.66 -14.95
CA MET A 399 -2.33 -8.07 -13.83
C MET A 399 -1.47 -7.10 -13.04
N THR A 400 -0.20 -7.45 -12.79
CA THR A 400 0.78 -6.59 -12.12
C THR A 400 1.05 -5.32 -12.93
N LEU A 401 1.20 -5.42 -14.26
CA LEU A 401 1.34 -4.25 -15.14
C LEU A 401 0.11 -3.33 -15.03
N ALA A 402 -1.10 -3.89 -15.06
CA ALA A 402 -2.34 -3.12 -14.89
C ALA A 402 -2.42 -2.43 -13.53
N HIS A 403 -2.04 -3.15 -12.46
CA HIS A 403 -2.02 -2.66 -11.09
C HIS A 403 -1.09 -1.45 -10.93
N GLU A 404 0.19 -1.60 -11.30
CA GLU A 404 1.17 -0.52 -11.17
C GLU A 404 0.86 0.66 -12.09
N THR A 405 0.28 0.39 -13.26
CA THR A 405 -0.24 1.43 -14.16
C THR A 405 -1.39 2.21 -13.50
N GLY A 406 -2.25 1.54 -12.74
CA GLY A 406 -3.34 2.19 -12.00
C GLY A 406 -2.83 3.23 -11.00
N HIS A 407 -1.77 2.89 -10.25
CA HIS A 407 -1.08 3.87 -9.41
C HIS A 407 -0.53 5.05 -10.23
N GLY A 408 0.15 4.76 -11.34
CA GLY A 408 0.72 5.79 -12.20
C GLY A 408 -0.34 6.72 -12.82
N ILE A 409 -1.50 6.18 -13.23
CA ILE A 409 -2.64 6.98 -13.72
C ILE A 409 -3.17 7.89 -12.61
N ASN A 410 -3.30 7.39 -11.39
CA ASN A 410 -3.70 8.19 -10.23
C ASN A 410 -2.74 9.37 -10.02
N ASP A 411 -1.43 9.10 -10.02
CA ASP A 411 -0.42 10.12 -9.81
C ASP A 411 -0.44 11.20 -10.90
N GLU A 412 -0.62 10.82 -12.18
CA GLU A 412 -0.67 11.77 -13.29
C GLU A 412 -1.97 12.60 -13.31
N ILE A 413 -3.13 12.03 -12.95
CA ILE A 413 -4.38 12.77 -12.82
C ILE A 413 -4.30 13.75 -11.65
N MET A 414 -3.83 13.29 -10.49
CA MET A 414 -3.65 14.11 -9.30
C MET A 414 -2.68 15.27 -9.55
N ARG A 415 -1.59 15.04 -10.30
CA ARG A 415 -0.60 16.06 -10.70
C ARG A 415 -1.21 17.24 -11.43
N GLN A 416 -2.27 17.03 -12.19
CA GLN A 416 -2.94 18.09 -12.99
C GLN A 416 -3.76 19.04 -12.13
N GLU A 417 -4.25 18.57 -10.98
CA GLU A 417 -5.25 19.28 -10.19
C GLU A 417 -4.71 19.76 -8.82
N GLN A 418 -3.64 19.15 -8.29
CA GLN A 418 -3.20 19.39 -6.92
C GLN A 418 -1.96 20.28 -6.83
N ASN A 419 -1.82 20.95 -5.67
CA ASN A 419 -0.57 21.56 -5.22
C ASN A 419 0.33 20.51 -4.53
N GLU A 420 1.58 20.87 -4.22
CA GLU A 420 2.55 19.92 -3.65
C GLU A 420 2.15 19.38 -2.27
N LEU A 421 1.42 20.16 -1.45
CA LEU A 421 0.95 19.73 -0.12
C LEU A 421 -0.22 18.73 -0.19
N ASN A 422 -0.91 18.70 -1.32
CA ASN A 422 -2.03 17.80 -1.59
C ASN A 422 -1.68 16.67 -2.57
N PHE A 423 -0.46 16.66 -3.12
CA PHE A 423 0.01 15.62 -4.03
C PHE A 423 0.43 14.36 -3.26
N GLY A 424 -0.39 13.34 -3.34
CA GLY A 424 -0.18 12.05 -2.67
C GLY A 424 -1.49 11.34 -2.33
N THR A 425 -1.40 10.08 -1.95
CA THR A 425 -2.54 9.24 -1.55
C THR A 425 -2.36 8.75 -0.12
N ARG A 426 -3.47 8.55 0.61
CA ARG A 426 -3.45 7.91 1.92
C ARG A 426 -3.42 6.40 1.78
N THR A 427 -2.83 5.72 2.77
CA THR A 427 -2.76 4.26 2.81
C THR A 427 -4.15 3.62 2.66
N SER A 428 -5.18 4.21 3.27
CA SER A 428 -6.58 3.73 3.21
C SER A 428 -7.20 3.75 1.79
N THR A 429 -6.66 4.55 0.88
CA THR A 429 -7.16 4.74 -0.49
C THR A 429 -6.12 4.48 -1.58
N ALA A 430 -4.88 4.18 -1.21
CA ALA A 430 -3.78 4.00 -2.16
C ALA A 430 -4.05 2.91 -3.19
N GLU A 431 -4.69 1.81 -2.77
CA GLU A 431 -4.97 0.66 -3.63
C GLU A 431 -6.26 0.80 -4.48
N VAL A 432 -7.00 1.90 -4.35
CA VAL A 432 -8.27 2.05 -5.08
C VAL A 432 -8.04 2.11 -6.59
N ALA A 433 -7.09 2.92 -7.03
CA ALA A 433 -6.80 3.10 -8.46
C ALA A 433 -6.23 1.83 -9.09
N SER A 434 -5.24 1.21 -8.44
CA SER A 434 -4.57 0.01 -8.91
C SER A 434 -5.53 -1.17 -9.08
N THR A 435 -6.30 -1.47 -8.04
CA THR A 435 -7.28 -2.57 -8.08
C THR A 435 -8.47 -2.28 -8.99
N PHE A 436 -8.83 -1.00 -9.17
CA PHE A 436 -9.87 -0.60 -10.12
C PHE A 436 -9.46 -0.90 -11.56
N MET A 437 -8.27 -0.50 -11.97
CA MET A 437 -7.74 -0.74 -13.33
C MET A 437 -7.48 -2.22 -13.59
N GLU A 438 -6.88 -2.90 -12.63
CA GLU A 438 -6.61 -4.34 -12.67
C GLU A 438 -7.88 -5.16 -12.97
N ASP A 439 -9.00 -4.87 -12.30
CA ASP A 439 -10.25 -5.60 -12.48
C ASP A 439 -10.84 -5.42 -13.91
N PHE A 440 -10.76 -4.22 -14.48
CA PHE A 440 -11.22 -4.00 -15.86
C PHE A 440 -10.35 -4.73 -16.88
N VAL A 441 -9.04 -4.75 -16.68
CA VAL A 441 -8.11 -5.53 -17.52
C VAL A 441 -8.41 -7.02 -17.40
N LEU A 442 -8.61 -7.55 -16.19
CA LEU A 442 -8.98 -8.94 -16.00
C LEU A 442 -10.31 -9.29 -16.70
N GLN A 443 -11.33 -8.45 -16.55
CA GLN A 443 -12.62 -8.68 -17.21
C GLN A 443 -12.49 -8.69 -18.73
N ASN A 444 -11.64 -7.83 -19.30
CA ASN A 444 -11.36 -7.82 -20.73
C ASN A 444 -10.67 -9.12 -21.17
N LEU A 445 -9.65 -9.55 -20.46
CA LEU A 445 -8.94 -10.82 -20.70
C LEU A 445 -9.89 -12.04 -20.66
N LEU A 446 -10.81 -12.07 -19.70
CA LEU A 446 -11.72 -13.20 -19.53
C LEU A 446 -12.86 -13.25 -20.56
N LYS A 447 -13.08 -12.21 -21.39
CA LYS A 447 -14.10 -12.23 -22.46
C LYS A 447 -13.79 -13.31 -23.50
N ASP A 448 -12.54 -13.41 -23.93
CA ASP A 448 -12.08 -14.30 -25.00
C ASP A 448 -11.45 -15.59 -24.47
N ALA A 449 -11.34 -15.75 -23.14
CA ALA A 449 -10.80 -16.93 -22.48
C ALA A 449 -11.74 -18.15 -22.62
N ASN A 450 -11.18 -19.35 -22.79
CA ASN A 450 -11.92 -20.59 -22.70
C ASN A 450 -12.43 -20.85 -21.26
N GLU A 451 -13.24 -21.91 -21.05
CA GLU A 451 -13.83 -22.17 -19.72
C GLU A 451 -12.79 -22.50 -18.65
N GLU A 452 -11.71 -23.20 -18.99
CA GLU A 452 -10.64 -23.58 -18.05
C GLU A 452 -9.80 -22.36 -17.65
N GLU A 453 -9.39 -21.53 -18.62
CA GLU A 453 -8.66 -20.29 -18.39
C GLU A 453 -9.50 -19.29 -17.56
N ARG A 454 -10.81 -19.19 -17.90
CA ARG A 454 -11.75 -18.35 -17.14
C ARG A 454 -11.88 -18.84 -15.71
N PHE A 455 -11.97 -20.13 -15.49
CA PHE A 455 -12.06 -20.73 -14.17
C PHE A 455 -10.80 -20.47 -13.34
N ALA A 456 -9.62 -20.72 -13.92
CA ALA A 456 -8.35 -20.47 -13.26
C ALA A 456 -8.18 -18.97 -12.90
N GLY A 457 -8.50 -18.05 -13.82
CA GLY A 457 -8.45 -16.61 -13.57
C GLY A 457 -9.40 -16.16 -12.46
N MET A 458 -10.64 -16.70 -12.43
CA MET A 458 -11.61 -16.40 -11.38
C MET A 458 -11.17 -16.94 -10.01
N LEU A 459 -10.56 -18.13 -9.94
CA LEU A 459 -10.02 -18.70 -8.71
C LEU A 459 -8.84 -17.89 -8.18
N THR A 460 -7.93 -17.49 -9.04
CA THR A 460 -6.80 -16.62 -8.67
C THR A 460 -7.31 -15.31 -8.07
N LYS A 461 -8.25 -14.64 -8.75
CA LYS A 461 -8.87 -13.40 -8.25
C LYS A 461 -9.55 -13.60 -6.90
N LEU A 462 -10.34 -14.67 -6.74
CA LEU A 462 -10.97 -14.97 -5.46
C LEU A 462 -9.94 -15.22 -4.35
N ASN A 463 -8.86 -15.94 -4.64
CA ASN A 463 -7.81 -16.19 -3.66
C ASN A 463 -7.18 -14.88 -3.16
N ASP A 464 -6.95 -13.93 -4.08
CA ASP A 464 -6.45 -12.59 -3.73
C ASP A 464 -7.47 -11.78 -2.93
N GLU A 465 -8.75 -11.83 -3.28
CA GLU A 465 -9.83 -11.15 -2.55
C GLU A 465 -10.02 -11.72 -1.14
N MET A 466 -9.94 -13.04 -0.97
CA MET A 466 -9.96 -13.67 0.36
C MET A 466 -8.77 -13.22 1.21
N SER A 467 -7.61 -13.11 0.59
CA SER A 467 -6.39 -12.64 1.25
C SER A 467 -6.43 -11.16 1.61
N THR A 468 -6.95 -10.33 0.69
CA THR A 468 -6.92 -8.87 0.80
C THR A 468 -8.06 -8.31 1.64
N ILE A 469 -9.24 -8.93 1.62
CA ILE A 469 -10.40 -8.46 2.38
C ILE A 469 -10.54 -9.24 3.70
N PHE A 470 -10.82 -10.53 3.62
CA PHE A 470 -11.28 -11.30 4.79
C PHE A 470 -10.16 -11.60 5.77
N ARG A 471 -8.98 -12.01 5.28
CA ARG A 471 -7.81 -12.23 6.13
C ARG A 471 -7.34 -10.94 6.79
N GLN A 472 -7.30 -9.82 6.07
CA GLN A 472 -6.82 -8.56 6.64
C GLN A 472 -7.81 -8.01 7.69
N VAL A 473 -9.11 -8.19 7.50
CA VAL A 473 -10.09 -7.85 8.54
C VAL A 473 -9.98 -8.78 9.75
N ALA A 474 -9.74 -10.08 9.55
CA ALA A 474 -9.46 -10.99 10.66
C ALA A 474 -8.17 -10.58 11.42
N PHE A 475 -7.13 -10.17 10.71
CA PHE A 475 -5.89 -9.65 11.29
C PHE A 475 -6.11 -8.34 12.06
N TYR A 476 -6.88 -7.41 11.52
CA TYR A 476 -7.22 -6.17 12.21
C TYR A 476 -7.98 -6.45 13.54
N ARG A 477 -8.95 -7.36 13.51
CA ARG A 477 -9.67 -7.78 14.72
C ARG A 477 -8.78 -8.52 15.72
N PHE A 478 -7.84 -9.32 15.22
CA PHE A 478 -6.80 -9.91 16.06
C PHE A 478 -5.97 -8.82 16.76
N GLU A 479 -5.50 -7.80 16.04
CA GLU A 479 -4.75 -6.67 16.63
C GLU A 479 -5.59 -5.95 17.70
N GLN A 480 -6.87 -5.66 17.43
CA GLN A 480 -7.75 -5.03 18.42
C GLN A 480 -7.83 -5.86 19.71
N GLN A 481 -8.04 -7.17 19.58
CA GLN A 481 -8.13 -8.05 20.75
C GLN A 481 -6.77 -8.23 21.45
N LEU A 482 -5.68 -8.37 20.70
CA LEU A 482 -4.32 -8.47 21.20
C LEU A 482 -3.94 -7.25 22.06
N HIS A 483 -4.13 -6.04 21.52
CA HIS A 483 -3.85 -4.80 22.23
C HIS A 483 -4.75 -4.59 23.46
N SER A 484 -6.02 -4.98 23.37
CA SER A 484 -6.94 -4.92 24.51
C SER A 484 -6.53 -5.88 25.62
N ALA A 485 -6.25 -7.13 25.29
CA ALA A 485 -5.81 -8.14 26.24
C ALA A 485 -4.45 -7.79 26.89
N PHE A 486 -3.52 -7.23 26.11
CA PHE A 486 -2.24 -6.76 26.64
C PHE A 486 -2.42 -5.61 27.65
N ARG A 487 -3.26 -4.62 27.33
CA ARG A 487 -3.53 -3.49 28.23
C ARG A 487 -4.20 -3.92 29.53
N GLU A 488 -5.00 -4.98 29.49
CA GLU A 488 -5.65 -5.54 30.68
C GLU A 488 -4.68 -6.35 31.55
N LYS A 489 -3.82 -7.18 30.93
CA LYS A 489 -2.96 -8.15 31.64
C LYS A 489 -1.53 -7.68 31.87
N GLY A 490 -1.02 -6.76 31.03
CA GLY A 490 0.38 -6.29 31.04
C GLY A 490 1.38 -7.23 30.37
N TYR A 491 0.99 -8.49 30.10
CA TYR A 491 1.81 -9.49 29.44
C TYR A 491 0.95 -10.62 28.88
N LEU A 492 1.34 -11.17 27.72
CA LEU A 492 0.66 -12.29 27.08
C LEU A 492 1.69 -13.37 26.71
N SER A 493 1.45 -14.62 27.08
CA SER A 493 2.24 -15.76 26.63
C SER A 493 2.01 -16.02 25.13
N ALA A 494 2.99 -16.69 24.48
CA ALA A 494 2.86 -17.12 23.09
C ALA A 494 1.60 -17.99 22.87
N GLN A 495 1.23 -18.80 23.86
CA GLN A 495 0.02 -19.61 23.82
C GLN A 495 -1.25 -18.75 23.82
N GLU A 496 -1.37 -17.78 24.72
CA GLU A 496 -2.54 -16.88 24.79
C GLU A 496 -2.69 -16.08 23.49
N ILE A 497 -1.57 -15.58 22.93
CA ILE A 497 -1.57 -14.89 21.63
C ILE A 497 -2.02 -15.84 20.52
N GLY A 498 -1.53 -17.06 20.53
CA GLY A 498 -1.90 -18.12 19.58
C GLY A 498 -3.38 -18.46 19.62
N GLU A 499 -3.96 -18.58 20.82
CA GLU A 499 -5.40 -18.84 20.99
C GLU A 499 -6.26 -17.70 20.44
N ILE A 500 -5.87 -16.44 20.72
CA ILE A 500 -6.54 -15.26 20.14
C ILE A 500 -6.44 -15.28 18.61
N PHE A 501 -5.23 -15.54 18.06
CA PHE A 501 -4.99 -15.59 16.62
C PHE A 501 -5.84 -16.67 15.95
N ARG A 502 -5.80 -17.91 16.45
CA ARG A 502 -6.59 -19.04 15.93
C ARG A 502 -8.09 -18.72 15.94
N GLY A 503 -8.61 -18.05 16.97
CA GLY A 503 -10.00 -17.63 17.04
C GLY A 503 -10.41 -16.74 15.84
N HIS A 504 -9.56 -15.78 15.46
CA HIS A 504 -9.81 -14.91 14.31
C HIS A 504 -9.60 -15.62 12.97
N ILE A 505 -8.65 -16.56 12.87
CA ILE A 505 -8.48 -17.40 11.68
C ILE A 505 -9.72 -18.30 11.50
N SER A 506 -10.19 -18.95 12.56
CA SER A 506 -11.41 -19.77 12.53
C SER A 506 -12.63 -18.99 12.08
N ALA A 507 -12.73 -17.73 12.49
CA ALA A 507 -13.87 -16.89 12.14
C ALA A 507 -14.06 -16.74 10.62
N TYR A 508 -12.97 -16.62 9.84
CA TYR A 508 -13.08 -16.43 8.39
C TYR A 508 -12.79 -17.68 7.54
N MET A 509 -12.04 -18.66 8.06
CA MET A 509 -11.69 -19.88 7.31
C MET A 509 -12.49 -21.14 7.74
N GLY A 510 -13.06 -21.13 8.94
CA GLY A 510 -13.67 -22.30 9.58
C GLY A 510 -12.73 -22.96 10.58
N GLU A 511 -13.31 -23.70 11.54
CA GLU A 511 -12.56 -24.27 12.67
C GLU A 511 -11.51 -25.30 12.24
N GLN A 512 -11.88 -26.21 11.34
CA GLN A 512 -10.98 -27.28 10.87
C GLN A 512 -9.77 -26.71 10.13
N THR A 513 -9.96 -25.70 9.28
CA THR A 513 -8.87 -25.04 8.55
C THR A 513 -7.96 -24.23 9.47
N ALA A 514 -8.50 -23.70 10.56
CA ALA A 514 -7.71 -22.92 11.52
C ALA A 514 -6.86 -23.78 12.46
N GLU A 515 -7.08 -25.09 12.50
CA GLU A 515 -6.30 -26.00 13.35
C GLU A 515 -4.81 -25.95 12.97
N GLY A 516 -3.92 -25.82 13.97
CA GLY A 516 -2.48 -25.70 13.78
C GLY A 516 -1.98 -24.31 13.36
N SER A 517 -2.87 -23.29 13.34
CA SER A 517 -2.48 -21.90 13.03
C SER A 517 -1.91 -21.12 14.23
N ASP A 518 -1.96 -21.66 15.43
CA ASP A 518 -1.66 -20.98 16.69
C ASP A 518 -0.31 -20.24 16.69
N ASN A 519 0.70 -20.76 16.03
CA ASN A 519 2.04 -20.15 16.00
C ASN A 519 2.25 -19.18 14.83
N TRP A 520 1.33 -19.13 13.86
CA TRP A 520 1.56 -18.41 12.61
C TRP A 520 1.51 -16.88 12.74
N TRP A 521 1.02 -16.32 13.84
CA TRP A 521 1.12 -14.88 14.14
C TRP A 521 2.58 -14.40 14.20
N MET A 522 3.52 -15.31 14.54
CA MET A 522 4.91 -14.99 14.78
C MET A 522 5.63 -14.50 13.52
N TYR A 523 5.33 -15.09 12.35
CA TYR A 523 5.97 -14.67 11.10
C TYR A 523 5.31 -13.44 10.47
N VAL A 524 4.05 -13.15 10.80
CA VAL A 524 3.32 -12.02 10.22
C VAL A 524 3.90 -10.69 10.71
N SER A 525 4.57 -9.96 9.83
CA SER A 525 5.17 -8.66 10.17
C SER A 525 4.15 -7.56 10.44
N HIS A 526 2.95 -7.65 9.87
CA HIS A 526 1.90 -6.62 9.93
C HIS A 526 1.60 -6.16 11.36
N PHE A 527 1.52 -7.06 12.32
CA PHE A 527 1.19 -6.77 13.72
C PHE A 527 2.21 -5.89 14.46
N ARG A 528 3.36 -5.63 13.84
CA ARG A 528 4.43 -4.75 14.35
C ARG A 528 4.30 -3.32 13.82
N TYR A 529 3.45 -3.09 12.82
CA TYR A 529 3.22 -1.77 12.20
C TYR A 529 1.86 -1.16 12.52
N PHE A 530 1.11 -1.79 13.40
CA PHE A 530 -0.12 -1.38 14.07
C PHE A 530 -1.25 -0.90 13.15
N PHE A 531 -2.28 -1.72 13.09
CA PHE A 531 -3.61 -1.40 12.57
C PHE A 531 -3.69 -0.92 11.10
N TYR A 532 -2.65 -1.02 10.28
CA TYR A 532 -2.75 -0.54 8.90
C TYR A 532 -3.41 -1.53 7.94
N VAL A 533 -3.55 -2.80 8.36
CA VAL A 533 -4.01 -3.88 7.46
C VAL A 533 -5.46 -3.70 6.97
N TYR A 534 -6.28 -2.91 7.65
CA TYR A 534 -7.63 -2.59 7.16
C TYR A 534 -7.61 -1.87 5.81
N SER A 535 -6.53 -1.13 5.51
CA SER A 535 -6.39 -0.36 4.28
C SER A 535 -6.44 -1.21 3.02
N TYR A 536 -5.99 -2.45 3.09
CA TYR A 536 -6.11 -3.41 1.99
C TYR A 536 -7.58 -3.71 1.65
N ALA A 537 -8.37 -4.04 2.67
CA ALA A 537 -9.80 -4.28 2.50
C ALA A 537 -10.55 -3.01 2.06
N SER A 538 -10.21 -1.85 2.66
CA SER A 538 -10.78 -0.56 2.30
C SER A 538 -10.55 -0.24 0.83
N GLY A 539 -9.31 -0.29 0.36
CA GLY A 539 -8.96 0.02 -1.02
C GLY A 539 -9.72 -0.86 -2.02
N LEU A 540 -9.72 -2.17 -1.79
CA LEU A 540 -10.39 -3.10 -2.72
C LEU A 540 -11.92 -2.97 -2.70
N LEU A 541 -12.56 -2.81 -1.53
CA LEU A 541 -14.02 -2.66 -1.44
C LEU A 541 -14.50 -1.34 -2.03
N ILE A 542 -13.75 -0.25 -1.85
CA ILE A 542 -14.00 1.04 -2.52
C ILE A 542 -13.90 0.85 -4.03
N SER A 543 -12.83 0.26 -4.51
CA SER A 543 -12.62 -0.05 -5.92
C SER A 543 -13.82 -0.81 -6.52
N LYS A 544 -14.26 -1.90 -5.87
CA LYS A 544 -15.41 -2.69 -6.32
C LYS A 544 -16.72 -1.88 -6.35
N SER A 545 -16.93 -1.03 -5.38
CA SER A 545 -18.10 -0.14 -5.36
C SER A 545 -18.08 0.87 -6.52
N LEU A 546 -16.91 1.41 -6.86
CA LEU A 546 -16.74 2.30 -8.01
C LEU A 546 -16.91 1.54 -9.34
N GLN A 547 -16.36 0.34 -9.45
CA GLN A 547 -16.51 -0.53 -10.63
C GLN A 547 -17.98 -0.82 -10.93
N ASN A 548 -18.78 -1.15 -9.91
CA ASN A 548 -20.20 -1.38 -10.07
C ASN A 548 -20.92 -0.16 -10.64
N ARG A 549 -20.62 1.00 -10.10
CA ARG A 549 -21.20 2.25 -10.60
C ARG A 549 -20.87 2.49 -12.07
N VAL A 550 -19.61 2.24 -12.47
CA VAL A 550 -19.20 2.40 -13.88
C VAL A 550 -19.86 1.36 -14.78
N LYS A 551 -20.05 0.11 -14.31
CA LYS A 551 -20.76 -0.94 -15.06
C LYS A 551 -22.24 -0.61 -15.25
N GLU A 552 -22.90 -0.06 -14.23
CA GLU A 552 -24.31 0.36 -14.27
C GLU A 552 -24.51 1.62 -15.10
N SER A 553 -23.55 2.54 -15.07
CA SER A 553 -23.60 3.87 -15.67
C SER A 553 -22.19 4.31 -16.09
N PRO A 554 -21.78 4.09 -17.36
CA PRO A 554 -20.42 4.38 -17.84
C PRO A 554 -19.98 5.82 -17.60
N GLU A 555 -20.90 6.79 -17.61
CA GLU A 555 -20.61 8.18 -17.28
C GLU A 555 -20.09 8.39 -15.85
N SER A 556 -20.29 7.41 -14.96
CA SER A 556 -19.73 7.42 -13.59
C SER A 556 -18.20 7.38 -13.55
N ILE A 557 -17.53 7.13 -14.69
CA ILE A 557 -16.07 7.26 -14.79
C ILE A 557 -15.60 8.68 -14.42
N ALA A 558 -16.41 9.71 -14.67
CA ALA A 558 -16.11 11.07 -14.23
C ALA A 558 -15.98 11.19 -12.69
N ASN A 559 -16.77 10.44 -11.93
CA ASN A 559 -16.66 10.37 -10.48
C ASN A 559 -15.35 9.68 -10.04
N VAL A 560 -14.95 8.62 -10.76
CA VAL A 560 -13.65 7.94 -10.51
C VAL A 560 -12.52 8.94 -10.75
N LYS A 561 -12.53 9.68 -11.86
CA LYS A 561 -11.52 10.71 -12.15
C LYS A 561 -11.49 11.80 -11.07
N THR A 562 -12.65 12.24 -10.58
CA THR A 562 -12.75 13.18 -9.45
C THR A 562 -12.09 12.62 -8.19
N PHE A 563 -12.30 11.34 -7.89
CA PHE A 563 -11.66 10.67 -6.76
C PHE A 563 -10.13 10.59 -6.95
N LEU A 564 -9.67 10.17 -8.13
CA LEU A 564 -8.23 10.07 -8.44
C LEU A 564 -7.53 11.44 -8.40
N ALA A 565 -8.21 12.50 -8.83
CA ALA A 565 -7.68 13.85 -8.84
C ALA A 565 -7.58 14.48 -7.44
N ALA A 566 -8.34 14.00 -6.47
CA ALA A 566 -8.49 14.68 -5.18
C ALA A 566 -7.20 14.66 -4.33
N GLY A 567 -6.37 13.61 -4.44
CA GLY A 567 -5.15 13.48 -3.64
C GLY A 567 -5.42 13.63 -2.15
N LEU A 568 -4.69 14.54 -1.51
CA LEU A 568 -4.83 14.88 -0.08
C LEU A 568 -5.63 16.18 0.16
N SER A 569 -6.34 16.70 -0.85
CA SER A 569 -7.08 17.97 -0.74
C SER A 569 -8.36 17.88 0.06
N GLU A 570 -8.86 16.67 0.27
CA GLU A 570 -10.05 16.36 1.07
C GLU A 570 -9.93 14.98 1.72
N SER A 571 -10.68 14.75 2.82
CA SER A 571 -10.77 13.41 3.39
C SER A 571 -11.53 12.45 2.45
N PRO A 572 -11.26 11.13 2.50
CA PRO A 572 -12.02 10.14 1.74
C PRO A 572 -13.53 10.27 1.96
N THR A 573 -13.97 10.52 3.20
CA THR A 573 -15.38 10.73 3.54
C THR A 573 -16.00 11.90 2.77
N ASN A 574 -15.30 13.02 2.66
CA ASN A 574 -15.77 14.19 1.93
C ASN A 574 -15.83 13.95 0.43
N ILE A 575 -14.80 13.29 -0.13
CA ILE A 575 -14.75 12.96 -1.57
C ILE A 575 -15.96 12.09 -1.93
N PHE A 576 -16.23 11.03 -1.16
CA PHE A 576 -17.37 10.14 -1.40
C PHE A 576 -18.72 10.84 -1.17
N SER A 577 -18.84 11.70 -0.16
CA SER A 577 -20.05 12.48 0.10
C SER A 577 -20.42 13.38 -1.11
N ARG A 578 -19.44 14.01 -1.75
CA ARG A 578 -19.67 14.79 -2.99
C ARG A 578 -20.18 13.92 -4.15
N MET A 579 -19.80 12.65 -4.17
CA MET A 579 -20.26 11.66 -5.14
C MET A 579 -21.63 11.07 -4.76
N GLY A 580 -22.27 11.58 -3.69
CA GLY A 580 -23.54 11.07 -3.17
C GLY A 580 -23.40 9.70 -2.50
N VAL A 581 -22.25 9.41 -1.92
CA VAL A 581 -21.93 8.14 -1.24
C VAL A 581 -21.56 8.41 0.21
N ASP A 582 -22.23 7.72 1.11
CA ASP A 582 -21.88 7.70 2.53
C ASP A 582 -21.08 6.44 2.85
N ILE A 583 -19.76 6.58 3.05
CA ILE A 583 -18.89 5.48 3.43
C ILE A 583 -18.93 5.14 4.92
N THR A 584 -19.65 5.92 5.74
CA THR A 584 -19.97 5.55 7.13
C THR A 584 -21.14 4.55 7.17
N ASP A 585 -21.94 4.49 6.10
CA ASP A 585 -23.02 3.52 5.99
C ASP A 585 -22.45 2.13 5.64
N ARG A 586 -22.74 1.17 6.50
CA ARG A 586 -22.35 -0.22 6.31
C ARG A 586 -22.83 -0.80 4.97
N THR A 587 -23.97 -0.35 4.45
CA THR A 587 -24.52 -0.84 3.18
C THR A 587 -23.62 -0.55 1.98
N PHE A 588 -22.79 0.51 2.06
CA PHE A 588 -21.77 0.77 1.04
C PHE A 588 -20.77 -0.40 0.94
N TRP A 589 -20.25 -0.84 2.08
CA TRP A 589 -19.28 -1.94 2.16
C TRP A 589 -19.90 -3.28 1.78
N GLU A 590 -21.17 -3.51 2.16
CA GLU A 590 -21.91 -4.72 1.81
C GLU A 590 -22.12 -4.86 0.28
N ARG A 591 -22.25 -3.76 -0.46
CA ARG A 591 -22.30 -3.79 -1.94
C ARG A 591 -20.99 -4.30 -2.55
N GLY A 592 -19.84 -3.82 -2.06
CA GLY A 592 -18.53 -4.33 -2.48
C GLY A 592 -18.38 -5.84 -2.23
N LEU A 593 -18.84 -6.30 -1.06
CA LEU A 593 -18.83 -7.72 -0.70
C LEU A 593 -19.80 -8.56 -1.57
N GLN A 594 -20.90 -7.98 -2.04
CA GLN A 594 -21.83 -8.65 -2.96
C GLN A 594 -21.17 -8.99 -4.30
N GLU A 595 -20.21 -8.16 -4.77
CA GLU A 595 -19.43 -8.47 -5.98
C GLU A 595 -18.54 -9.68 -5.78
N VAL A 596 -17.89 -9.76 -4.62
CA VAL A 596 -17.06 -10.92 -4.25
C VAL A 596 -17.91 -12.20 -4.19
N ASP A 597 -19.07 -12.13 -3.55
CA ASP A 597 -20.02 -13.26 -3.47
C ASP A 597 -20.56 -13.67 -4.85
N THR A 598 -20.85 -12.68 -5.70
CA THR A 598 -21.28 -12.94 -7.09
C THR A 598 -20.19 -13.65 -7.90
N LEU A 599 -18.93 -13.24 -7.75
CA LEU A 599 -17.79 -13.89 -8.37
C LEU A 599 -17.66 -15.34 -7.87
N LEU A 600 -17.76 -15.55 -6.55
CA LEU A 600 -17.71 -16.89 -5.94
C LEU A 600 -18.84 -17.79 -6.47
N MET A 601 -20.08 -17.32 -6.49
CA MET A 601 -21.21 -18.09 -7.03
C MET A 601 -21.02 -18.49 -8.50
N LYS A 602 -20.47 -17.59 -9.32
CA LYS A 602 -20.15 -17.91 -10.73
C LYS A 602 -19.05 -18.97 -10.81
N THR A 603 -18.04 -18.88 -9.96
CA THR A 603 -16.93 -19.85 -9.90
C THR A 603 -17.41 -21.22 -9.42
N GLU A 604 -18.24 -21.29 -8.37
CA GLU A 604 -18.89 -22.53 -7.91
C GLU A 604 -19.73 -23.22 -9.00
N LYS A 605 -20.46 -22.40 -9.78
CA LYS A 605 -21.25 -22.92 -10.90
C LYS A 605 -20.37 -23.45 -12.03
N LEU A 606 -19.26 -22.78 -12.34
CA LEU A 606 -18.33 -23.21 -13.37
C LEU A 606 -17.57 -24.47 -12.94
N ALA A 607 -17.15 -24.55 -11.67
CA ALA A 607 -16.54 -25.75 -11.10
C ALA A 607 -17.37 -27.00 -11.31
N LYS A 608 -18.71 -26.93 -11.07
CA LYS A 608 -19.66 -28.05 -11.29
C LYS A 608 -19.83 -28.45 -12.76
N ARG A 609 -19.39 -27.63 -13.72
CA ARG A 609 -19.47 -27.92 -15.15
C ARG A 609 -18.18 -28.53 -15.69
N ILE A 610 -17.05 -28.20 -15.07
CA ILE A 610 -15.73 -28.68 -15.49
C ILE A 610 -15.38 -30.00 -14.78
N ALA A 611 -15.87 -30.23 -13.54
CA ALA A 611 -15.80 -31.51 -12.84
C ALA A 611 -16.74 -32.53 -13.48
#